data_77e0547d9061116da9fb678be16a6b8a
#
_entry.id   77e0547d9061116da9fb678be16a6b8a
#
_cell.length_a   1.000
_cell.length_b   1.000
_cell.length_c   1.000
_cell.angle_alpha   90.00
_cell.angle_beta   90.00
_cell.angle_gamma   90.00
#
_symmetry.space_group_name_H-M   'P 1'
#
loop_
_entity.id
_entity.type
_entity.pdbx_description
1 polymer ?
#
loop_
_entity_poly.entity_id
_entity_poly.type
_entity_poly.pdbx_seq_one_letter_code
_entity_poly.pdbx_strand_id
1 'polypeptide(L)'
;MAFAKIKVTAQIRLETGLHIGTSNAFAAIGATDSPVIKDPITNLPIIPGSSLKGKMRSLLSKVYNERLAKKPGEDGEILSRLFGNGSDDRYKMGRLIFRDAFFVNKEELDSLGVKSYTEVKFENTIDRITAEANPRQIERAIRNSVFAFELIYEITDESEAQVEEDFKVILDGLKLLELDYLGGSGSRGYG
;
A
#
# COMPACT_ATOMS: atom_id res chain seq x y z
N MET A 1 14.67 16.94 -25.67
CA MET A 1 14.07 16.31 -24.48
C MET A 1 14.55 14.88 -24.40
N ALA A 2 15.34 14.54 -23.39
CA ALA A 2 15.66 13.15 -23.08
C ALA A 2 14.48 12.61 -22.24
N PHE A 3 13.83 11.56 -22.70
CA PHE A 3 12.79 10.86 -21.96
C PHE A 3 13.31 9.46 -21.62
N ALA A 4 13.34 9.15 -20.34
CA ALA A 4 13.75 7.83 -19.85
C ALA A 4 12.84 7.36 -18.72
N LYS A 5 12.80 6.04 -18.52
CA LYS A 5 12.09 5.42 -17.40
C LYS A 5 13.05 4.49 -16.67
N ILE A 6 13.09 4.64 -15.35
CA ILE A 6 13.82 3.72 -14.48
C ILE A 6 12.79 2.83 -13.78
N LYS A 7 12.94 1.52 -13.92
CA LYS A 7 12.11 0.53 -13.25
C LYS A 7 12.82 0.02 -12.00
N VAL A 8 12.17 0.19 -10.85
CA VAL A 8 12.60 -0.36 -9.57
C VAL A 8 11.74 -1.58 -9.28
N THR A 9 12.36 -2.73 -9.05
CA THR A 9 11.69 -3.98 -8.70
C THR A 9 12.17 -4.47 -7.35
N ALA A 10 11.25 -4.98 -6.53
CA ALA A 10 11.53 -5.55 -5.22
C ALA A 10 10.45 -6.58 -4.86
N GLN A 11 10.53 -7.12 -3.67
CA GLN A 11 9.49 -7.99 -3.10
C GLN A 11 9.01 -7.40 -1.78
N ILE A 12 7.69 -7.47 -1.56
CA ILE A 12 7.06 -7.16 -0.28
C ILE A 12 6.71 -8.49 0.37
N ARG A 13 7.37 -8.82 1.48
CA ARG A 13 7.06 -9.97 2.32
C ARG A 13 6.25 -9.50 3.53
N LEU A 14 5.15 -10.16 3.80
CA LEU A 14 4.33 -9.87 4.96
C LEU A 14 4.90 -10.52 6.23
N GLU A 15 5.26 -9.72 7.22
CA GLU A 15 5.64 -10.20 8.55
C GLU A 15 4.40 -10.57 9.39
N THR A 16 3.29 -9.87 9.17
CA THR A 16 1.99 -10.13 9.79
C THR A 16 0.90 -10.18 8.74
N GLY A 17 -0.31 -10.61 9.08
CA GLY A 17 -1.41 -10.69 8.13
C GLY A 17 -1.84 -9.30 7.64
N LEU A 18 -2.03 -9.14 6.34
CA LEU A 18 -2.39 -7.88 5.68
C LEU A 18 -3.86 -7.82 5.31
N HIS A 19 -4.54 -6.75 5.72
CA HIS A 19 -5.89 -6.44 5.27
C HIS A 19 -5.92 -5.16 4.43
N ILE A 20 -6.13 -5.32 3.13
CA ILE A 20 -6.53 -4.24 2.23
C ILE A 20 -7.91 -4.61 1.71
N GLY A 21 -8.94 -3.94 2.25
CA GLY A 21 -10.33 -4.26 1.97
C GLY A 21 -10.77 -3.83 0.57
N THR A 22 -11.79 -4.51 0.07
CA THR A 22 -12.58 -4.08 -1.08
C THR A 22 -13.89 -3.45 -0.62
N SER A 23 -14.59 -2.72 -1.50
CA SER A 23 -15.90 -2.16 -1.19
C SER A 23 -16.94 -3.29 -1.00
N ASN A 24 -17.78 -3.19 0.04
CA ASN A 24 -18.80 -4.17 0.39
C ASN A 24 -19.94 -4.35 -0.66
N ALA A 25 -19.86 -3.67 -1.81
CA ALA A 25 -20.92 -3.68 -2.83
C ALA A 25 -21.25 -5.08 -3.39
N PHE A 26 -20.40 -6.08 -3.14
CA PHE A 26 -20.56 -7.45 -3.67
C PHE A 26 -20.37 -8.54 -2.60
N ALA A 27 -20.49 -8.24 -1.32
CA ALA A 27 -20.44 -9.28 -0.29
C ALA A 27 -21.67 -10.20 -0.43
N ALA A 28 -21.45 -11.46 -0.79
CA ALA A 28 -22.48 -12.47 -0.77
C ALA A 28 -22.99 -12.68 0.66
N ILE A 29 -24.27 -13.03 0.81
CA ILE A 29 -24.86 -13.37 2.12
C ILE A 29 -24.06 -14.52 2.73
N GLY A 30 -23.46 -14.31 3.91
CA GLY A 30 -22.60 -15.29 4.59
C GLY A 30 -21.09 -15.15 4.28
N ALA A 31 -20.69 -14.15 3.49
CA ALA A 31 -19.28 -13.80 3.32
C ALA A 31 -18.74 -13.05 4.55
N THR A 32 -17.42 -13.00 4.66
CA THR A 32 -16.71 -12.22 5.69
C THR A 32 -17.13 -10.74 5.65
N ASP A 33 -17.30 -10.11 6.82
CA ASP A 33 -17.73 -8.71 6.93
C ASP A 33 -16.79 -7.74 6.18
N SER A 34 -15.51 -8.08 6.11
CA SER A 34 -14.47 -7.27 5.46
C SER A 34 -13.53 -8.16 4.64
N PRO A 35 -13.86 -8.44 3.37
CA PRO A 35 -13.00 -9.24 2.49
C PRO A 35 -11.78 -8.44 2.01
N VAL A 36 -10.67 -9.15 1.71
CA VAL A 36 -9.50 -8.55 1.05
C VAL A 36 -9.71 -8.44 -0.45
N ILE A 37 -9.03 -7.46 -1.05
CA ILE A 37 -8.99 -7.34 -2.51
C ILE A 37 -8.15 -8.49 -3.10
N LYS A 38 -8.67 -9.11 -4.16
CA LYS A 38 -8.05 -10.24 -4.87
C LYS A 38 -7.99 -9.98 -6.35
N ASP A 39 -6.98 -10.56 -6.99
CA ASP A 39 -6.89 -10.62 -8.44
C ASP A 39 -8.05 -11.49 -8.98
N PRO A 40 -8.85 -11.00 -9.92
CA PRO A 40 -10.02 -11.75 -10.43
C PRO A 40 -9.65 -13.01 -11.24
N ILE A 41 -8.42 -13.08 -11.75
CA ILE A 41 -7.97 -14.24 -12.55
C ILE A 41 -7.50 -15.38 -11.65
N THR A 42 -6.66 -15.06 -10.67
CA THR A 42 -6.01 -16.05 -9.80
C THR A 42 -6.74 -16.27 -8.48
N ASN A 43 -7.64 -15.37 -8.11
CA ASN A 43 -8.29 -15.29 -6.80
C ASN A 43 -7.31 -15.19 -5.62
N LEU A 44 -6.07 -14.79 -5.87
CA LEU A 44 -5.05 -14.54 -4.86
C LEU A 44 -5.11 -13.08 -4.38
N PRO A 45 -4.71 -12.80 -3.12
CA PRO A 45 -4.61 -11.43 -2.64
C PRO A 45 -3.68 -10.59 -3.50
N ILE A 46 -3.99 -9.31 -3.66
CA ILE A 46 -3.13 -8.33 -4.32
C ILE A 46 -2.94 -7.11 -3.42
N ILE A 47 -1.85 -6.38 -3.64
CA ILE A 47 -1.65 -5.06 -3.05
C ILE A 47 -1.83 -4.03 -4.17
N PRO A 48 -2.92 -3.24 -4.17
CA PRO A 48 -3.13 -2.22 -5.20
C PRO A 48 -2.03 -1.16 -5.19
N GLY A 49 -1.56 -0.77 -6.36
CA GLY A 49 -0.58 0.31 -6.52
C GLY A 49 -1.06 1.63 -5.93
N SER A 50 -2.36 1.88 -5.95
CA SER A 50 -2.97 3.05 -5.30
C SER A 50 -2.78 3.03 -3.78
N SER A 51 -2.87 1.85 -3.14
CA SER A 51 -2.63 1.70 -1.70
C SER A 51 -1.16 1.94 -1.35
N LEU A 52 -0.23 1.39 -2.13
CA LEU A 52 1.20 1.62 -1.98
C LEU A 52 1.55 3.10 -2.17
N LYS A 53 1.08 3.71 -3.26
CA LYS A 53 1.29 5.14 -3.55
C LYS A 53 0.75 6.02 -2.44
N GLY A 54 -0.48 5.77 -2.00
CA GLY A 54 -1.13 6.57 -0.96
C GLY A 54 -0.43 6.47 0.39
N LYS A 55 -0.05 5.25 0.79
CA LYS A 55 0.68 5.02 2.05
C LYS A 55 2.06 5.66 2.03
N MET A 56 2.85 5.40 0.99
CA MET A 56 4.20 5.98 0.85
C MET A 56 4.17 7.50 0.85
N ARG A 57 3.24 8.11 0.09
CA ARG A 57 3.03 9.56 0.10
C ARG A 57 2.69 10.09 1.49
N SER A 58 1.78 9.42 2.20
CA SER A 58 1.37 9.81 3.55
C SER A 58 2.52 9.75 4.56
N LEU A 59 3.40 8.76 4.46
CA LEU A 59 4.57 8.64 5.33
C LEU A 59 5.60 9.72 5.02
N LEU A 60 5.92 9.90 3.76
CA LEU A 60 6.87 10.93 3.31
C LEU A 60 6.38 12.35 3.61
N SER A 61 5.06 12.59 3.57
CA SER A 61 4.51 13.92 3.91
C SER A 61 4.77 14.33 5.36
N LYS A 62 4.88 13.37 6.27
CA LYS A 62 5.24 13.62 7.67
C LYS A 62 6.71 14.00 7.88
N VAL A 63 7.57 13.62 6.93
CA VAL A 63 9.03 13.81 7.01
C VAL A 63 9.50 15.02 6.19
N TYR A 64 8.92 15.19 4.99
CA TYR A 64 9.41 16.16 3.99
C TYR A 64 8.60 17.45 3.90
N ASN A 65 7.41 17.51 4.50
CA ASN A 65 6.64 18.76 4.57
C ASN A 65 7.01 19.54 5.84
N GLU A 66 7.14 20.87 5.71
CA GLU A 66 7.37 21.76 6.86
C GLU A 66 6.19 21.76 7.86
N ARG A 67 4.98 21.47 7.35
CA ARG A 67 3.75 21.37 8.14
C ARG A 67 3.01 20.12 7.75
N LEU A 68 2.19 19.59 8.67
CA LEU A 68 1.35 18.44 8.39
C LEU A 68 0.32 18.81 7.31
N ALA A 69 0.54 18.30 6.09
CA ALA A 69 -0.39 18.47 4.98
C ALA A 69 -1.68 17.65 5.24
N LYS A 70 -2.84 18.30 5.16
CA LYS A 70 -4.14 17.64 5.31
C LYS A 70 -4.59 16.98 4.02
N LYS A 71 -4.14 17.50 2.88
CA LYS A 71 -4.53 17.03 1.54
C LYS A 71 -3.30 16.95 0.64
N PRO A 72 -3.30 16.08 -0.36
CA PRO A 72 -2.21 15.97 -1.34
C PRO A 72 -1.84 17.29 -2.04
N GLY A 73 -2.80 18.20 -2.22
CA GLY A 73 -2.56 19.53 -2.80
C GLY A 73 -1.74 20.48 -1.93
N GLU A 74 -1.55 20.18 -0.66
CA GLU A 74 -0.78 20.97 0.31
C GLU A 74 0.68 20.48 0.44
N ASP A 75 1.05 19.40 -0.25
CA ASP A 75 2.41 18.86 -0.22
C ASP A 75 3.43 19.85 -0.77
N GLY A 76 4.64 19.79 -0.23
CA GLY A 76 5.79 20.52 -0.71
C GLY A 76 6.20 20.13 -2.13
N GLU A 77 7.17 20.86 -2.68
CA GLU A 77 7.56 20.72 -4.09
C GLU A 77 8.05 19.32 -4.44
N ILE A 78 8.90 18.72 -3.59
CA ILE A 78 9.47 17.39 -3.81
C ILE A 78 8.36 16.33 -3.93
N LEU A 79 7.42 16.31 -2.99
CA LEU A 79 6.32 15.34 -3.01
C LEU A 79 5.34 15.60 -4.16
N SER A 80 5.07 16.86 -4.48
CA SER A 80 4.25 17.23 -5.62
C SER A 80 4.90 16.78 -6.94
N ARG A 81 6.22 16.87 -7.05
CA ARG A 81 7.01 16.40 -8.20
C ARG A 81 6.95 14.88 -8.34
N LEU A 82 7.12 14.15 -7.23
CA LEU A 82 7.13 12.69 -7.24
C LEU A 82 5.75 12.08 -7.42
N PHE A 83 4.77 12.52 -6.64
CA PHE A 83 3.45 11.91 -6.56
C PHE A 83 2.38 12.60 -7.40
N GLY A 84 2.64 13.81 -7.85
CA GLY A 84 1.71 14.66 -8.58
C GLY A 84 0.89 15.57 -7.66
N ASN A 85 0.37 16.64 -8.22
CA ASN A 85 -0.54 17.56 -7.56
C ASN A 85 -1.68 17.91 -8.51
N GLY A 86 -2.92 17.62 -8.09
CA GLY A 86 -4.13 17.87 -8.88
C GLY A 86 -4.86 19.20 -8.57
N SER A 87 -4.25 20.09 -7.75
CA SER A 87 -4.83 21.41 -7.49
C SER A 87 -4.73 22.29 -8.74
N ASP A 88 -5.83 22.97 -9.11
CA ASP A 88 -5.91 23.78 -10.33
C ASP A 88 -4.79 24.82 -10.44
N ASP A 89 -4.40 25.44 -9.34
CA ASP A 89 -3.33 26.46 -9.30
C ASP A 89 -1.91 25.88 -9.33
N ARG A 90 -1.73 24.59 -9.05
CA ARG A 90 -0.43 23.91 -8.92
C ARG A 90 -0.41 22.54 -9.58
N TYR A 91 -1.15 22.37 -10.66
CA TYR A 91 -1.17 21.09 -11.37
C TYR A 91 0.25 20.64 -11.73
N LYS A 92 0.62 19.46 -11.29
CA LYS A 92 1.91 18.82 -11.60
C LYS A 92 1.70 17.33 -11.83
N MET A 93 2.15 16.84 -12.95
CA MET A 93 2.18 15.40 -13.22
C MET A 93 3.24 14.74 -12.32
N GLY A 94 2.88 13.67 -11.64
CA GLY A 94 3.83 12.94 -10.81
C GLY A 94 4.74 12.05 -11.64
N ARG A 95 5.99 11.89 -11.20
CA ARG A 95 7.01 11.06 -11.86
C ARG A 95 6.92 9.58 -11.48
N LEU A 96 6.17 9.23 -10.43
CA LEU A 96 6.08 7.87 -9.91
C LEU A 96 4.82 7.18 -10.41
N ILE A 97 5.01 5.99 -11.00
CA ILE A 97 3.93 5.07 -11.38
C ILE A 97 4.08 3.82 -10.52
N PHE A 98 3.07 3.53 -9.70
CA PHE A 98 2.99 2.34 -8.89
C PHE A 98 2.14 1.29 -9.61
N ARG A 99 2.67 0.10 -9.77
CA ARG A 99 1.94 -1.06 -10.28
C ARG A 99 1.24 -1.79 -9.14
N ASP A 100 0.19 -2.52 -9.46
CA ASP A 100 -0.38 -3.48 -8.52
C ASP A 100 0.65 -4.58 -8.25
N ALA A 101 0.82 -4.93 -6.98
CA ALA A 101 1.75 -5.96 -6.57
C ALA A 101 1.01 -7.30 -6.47
N PHE A 102 1.38 -8.23 -7.34
CA PHE A 102 0.79 -9.56 -7.42
C PHE A 102 1.50 -10.55 -6.49
N PHE A 103 0.73 -11.50 -5.98
CA PHE A 103 1.21 -12.59 -5.15
C PHE A 103 2.13 -13.53 -5.94
N VAL A 104 3.32 -13.85 -5.43
CA VAL A 104 4.34 -14.56 -6.21
C VAL A 104 4.89 -15.83 -5.59
N ASN A 105 4.62 -16.13 -4.31
CA ASN A 105 5.18 -17.30 -3.64
C ASN A 105 4.17 -18.41 -3.34
N LYS A 106 3.20 -18.61 -4.24
CA LYS A 106 2.17 -19.64 -4.11
C LYS A 106 2.76 -21.03 -3.91
N GLU A 107 3.69 -21.44 -4.78
CA GLU A 107 4.31 -22.77 -4.76
C GLU A 107 5.12 -23.02 -3.47
N GLU A 108 5.81 -21.99 -2.96
CA GLU A 108 6.51 -22.06 -1.67
C GLU A 108 5.54 -22.37 -0.54
N LEU A 109 4.44 -21.63 -0.44
CA LEU A 109 3.43 -21.83 0.60
C LEU A 109 2.69 -23.18 0.47
N ASP A 110 2.41 -23.61 -0.75
CA ASP A 110 1.82 -24.93 -1.01
C ASP A 110 2.72 -26.05 -0.49
N SER A 111 4.04 -25.92 -0.70
CA SER A 111 5.04 -26.89 -0.21
C SER A 111 5.10 -26.97 1.33
N LEU A 112 4.72 -25.88 2.02
CA LEU A 112 4.59 -25.83 3.48
C LEU A 112 3.21 -26.34 3.98
N GLY A 113 2.35 -26.81 3.07
CA GLY A 113 1.03 -27.34 3.41
C GLY A 113 -0.06 -26.29 3.60
N VAL A 114 0.18 -25.05 3.17
CA VAL A 114 -0.80 -23.98 3.21
C VAL A 114 -1.92 -24.27 2.19
N LYS A 115 -3.17 -24.25 2.64
CA LYS A 115 -4.35 -24.51 1.79
C LYS A 115 -5.13 -23.27 1.43
N SER A 116 -4.91 -22.17 2.14
CA SER A 116 -5.56 -20.89 1.89
C SER A 116 -4.55 -19.75 2.09
N TYR A 117 -4.52 -18.80 1.17
CA TYR A 117 -3.63 -17.62 1.22
C TYR A 117 -4.26 -16.44 1.94
N THR A 118 -5.48 -16.65 2.45
CA THR A 118 -6.17 -15.73 3.34
C THR A 118 -6.65 -16.46 4.58
N GLU A 119 -6.76 -15.75 5.68
CA GLU A 119 -7.33 -16.22 6.94
C GLU A 119 -8.38 -15.24 7.44
N VAL A 120 -9.32 -15.69 8.25
CA VAL A 120 -10.31 -14.85 8.91
C VAL A 120 -9.89 -14.64 10.35
N LYS A 121 -9.66 -13.38 10.71
CA LYS A 121 -9.40 -12.97 12.09
C LYS A 121 -10.69 -12.44 12.70
N PHE A 122 -11.04 -12.97 13.86
CA PHE A 122 -12.15 -12.47 14.67
C PHE A 122 -11.64 -11.37 15.58
N GLU A 123 -12.26 -10.20 15.49
CA GLU A 123 -12.03 -9.07 16.39
C GLU A 123 -13.33 -8.75 17.12
N ASN A 124 -13.23 -8.35 18.38
CA ASN A 124 -14.37 -7.97 19.19
C ASN A 124 -14.19 -6.57 19.75
N THR A 125 -15.21 -5.75 19.62
CA THR A 125 -15.29 -4.44 20.28
C THR A 125 -16.32 -4.54 21.39
N ILE A 126 -15.92 -4.24 22.63
CA ILE A 126 -16.80 -4.26 23.79
C ILE A 126 -17.21 -2.83 24.12
N ASP A 127 -18.51 -2.57 24.18
CA ASP A 127 -19.02 -1.31 24.70
C ASP A 127 -18.66 -1.18 26.18
N ARG A 128 -18.08 -0.06 26.55
CA ARG A 128 -17.56 0.15 27.93
C ARG A 128 -18.65 0.38 28.96
N ILE A 129 -19.85 0.76 28.53
CA ILE A 129 -20.98 1.07 29.41
C ILE A 129 -21.91 -0.14 29.53
N THR A 130 -22.31 -0.72 28.37
CA THR A 130 -23.26 -1.82 28.32
C THR A 130 -22.60 -3.20 28.42
N ALA A 131 -21.26 -3.29 28.28
CA ALA A 131 -20.50 -4.52 28.16
C ALA A 131 -20.93 -5.40 26.96
N GLU A 132 -21.68 -4.84 26.02
CA GLU A 132 -22.11 -5.55 24.82
C GLU A 132 -20.93 -5.79 23.86
N ALA A 133 -20.82 -7.00 23.37
CA ALA A 133 -19.79 -7.43 22.45
C ALA A 133 -20.27 -7.28 21.00
N ASN A 134 -19.45 -6.62 20.15
CA ASN A 134 -19.71 -6.49 18.73
C ASN A 134 -18.57 -7.20 17.94
N PRO A 135 -18.74 -8.49 17.62
CA PRO A 135 -17.75 -9.26 16.88
C PRO A 135 -17.73 -8.85 15.40
N ARG A 136 -16.54 -8.88 14.80
CA ARG A 136 -16.29 -8.63 13.38
C ARG A 136 -15.38 -9.70 12.81
N GLN A 137 -15.64 -10.10 11.58
CA GLN A 137 -14.80 -11.02 10.82
C GLN A 137 -14.02 -10.25 9.76
N ILE A 138 -12.71 -10.25 9.89
CA ILE A 138 -11.82 -9.53 8.99
C ILE A 138 -10.95 -10.56 8.26
N GLU A 139 -11.11 -10.64 6.93
CA GLU A 139 -10.23 -11.42 6.09
C GLU A 139 -8.90 -10.69 5.93
N ARG A 140 -7.77 -11.41 5.93
CA ARG A 140 -6.44 -10.86 5.69
C ARG A 140 -5.58 -11.87 4.93
N ALA A 141 -4.68 -11.39 4.08
CA ALA A 141 -3.62 -12.22 3.51
C ALA A 141 -2.74 -12.75 4.62
N ILE A 142 -2.32 -14.01 4.53
CA ILE A 142 -1.53 -14.66 5.59
C ILE A 142 -0.10 -14.08 5.65
N ARG A 143 0.54 -14.19 6.83
CA ARG A 143 1.96 -13.88 6.99
C ARG A 143 2.82 -14.73 6.04
N ASN A 144 4.01 -14.26 5.72
CA ASN A 144 4.93 -14.87 4.76
C ASN A 144 4.43 -14.84 3.29
N SER A 145 3.28 -14.26 3.00
CA SER A 145 2.90 -13.95 1.61
C SER A 145 3.90 -12.96 1.01
N VAL A 146 4.31 -13.21 -0.23
CA VAL A 146 5.25 -12.36 -0.96
C VAL A 146 4.56 -11.78 -2.20
N PHE A 147 4.74 -10.49 -2.39
CA PHE A 147 4.18 -9.74 -3.52
C PHE A 147 5.29 -9.11 -4.34
N ALA A 148 5.16 -9.16 -5.68
CA ALA A 148 6.08 -8.49 -6.59
C ALA A 148 5.81 -6.98 -6.57
N PHE A 149 6.80 -6.20 -6.14
CA PHE A 149 6.73 -4.73 -6.16
C PHE A 149 7.38 -4.20 -7.42
N GLU A 150 6.68 -3.29 -8.10
CA GLU A 150 7.20 -2.57 -9.25
C GLU A 150 6.83 -1.08 -9.15
N LEU A 151 7.86 -0.24 -9.25
CA LEU A 151 7.76 1.20 -9.29
C LEU A 151 8.49 1.71 -10.53
N ILE A 152 7.87 2.61 -11.30
CA ILE A 152 8.49 3.26 -12.44
C ILE A 152 8.70 4.73 -12.09
N TYR A 153 9.91 5.23 -12.27
CA TYR A 153 10.26 6.62 -12.20
C TYR A 153 10.47 7.18 -13.61
N GLU A 154 9.81 8.26 -13.93
CA GLU A 154 9.90 8.94 -15.23
C GLU A 154 10.86 10.12 -15.15
N ILE A 155 11.87 10.13 -16.04
CA ILE A 155 12.81 11.23 -16.23
C ILE A 155 12.37 12.00 -17.47
N THR A 156 12.13 13.31 -17.30
CA THR A 156 11.78 14.24 -18.39
C THR A 156 12.83 15.29 -18.52
N ASP A 157 13.67 15.75 -18.70
CA ASP A 157 14.57 16.91 -18.84
C ASP A 157 15.09 17.49 -17.49
N GLU A 158 15.33 16.60 -16.51
CA GLU A 158 15.87 17.00 -15.21
C GLU A 158 17.38 16.99 -15.16
N SER A 159 17.93 17.73 -14.18
CA SER A 159 19.33 17.64 -13.82
C SER A 159 19.64 16.34 -13.06
N GLU A 160 20.85 15.83 -13.18
CA GLU A 160 21.33 14.65 -12.43
C GLU A 160 21.11 14.81 -10.92
N ALA A 161 21.42 15.98 -10.36
CA ALA A 161 21.22 16.28 -8.95
C ALA A 161 19.74 16.14 -8.50
N GLN A 162 18.79 16.48 -9.37
CA GLN A 162 17.38 16.35 -9.06
C GLN A 162 16.92 14.87 -9.09
N VAL A 163 17.50 14.07 -9.98
CA VAL A 163 17.25 12.62 -10.02
C VAL A 163 17.79 11.95 -8.76
N GLU A 164 18.98 12.31 -8.31
CA GLU A 164 19.56 11.80 -7.06
C GLU A 164 18.73 12.16 -5.84
N GLU A 165 18.24 13.41 -5.76
CA GLU A 165 17.33 13.86 -4.69
C GLU A 165 16.04 13.02 -4.68
N ASP A 166 15.42 12.82 -5.84
CA ASP A 166 14.19 12.03 -5.99
C ASP A 166 14.40 10.59 -5.54
N PHE A 167 15.52 9.96 -5.93
CA PHE A 167 15.82 8.59 -5.50
C PHE A 167 16.10 8.47 -4.00
N LYS A 168 16.71 9.46 -3.39
CA LYS A 168 16.87 9.51 -1.93
C LYS A 168 15.51 9.49 -1.24
N VAL A 169 14.57 10.32 -1.69
CA VAL A 169 13.21 10.36 -1.14
C VAL A 169 12.47 9.04 -1.36
N ILE A 170 12.61 8.41 -2.53
CA ILE A 170 12.03 7.09 -2.83
C ILE A 170 12.56 6.03 -1.85
N LEU A 171 13.88 5.98 -1.64
CA LEU A 171 14.50 5.04 -0.70
C LEU A 171 14.05 5.28 0.74
N ASP A 172 13.94 6.52 1.17
CA ASP A 172 13.41 6.85 2.50
C ASP A 172 11.93 6.43 2.62
N GLY A 173 11.14 6.60 1.57
CA GLY A 173 9.76 6.10 1.53
C GLY A 173 9.64 4.58 1.66
N LEU A 174 10.53 3.82 1.01
CA LEU A 174 10.58 2.37 1.14
C LEU A 174 10.97 1.94 2.56
N LYS A 175 11.98 2.59 3.17
CA LYS A 175 12.36 2.35 4.57
C LYS A 175 11.22 2.66 5.56
N LEU A 176 10.49 3.75 5.32
CA LEU A 176 9.33 4.11 6.14
C LEU A 176 8.20 3.08 6.01
N LEU A 177 8.00 2.48 4.83
CA LEU A 177 7.04 1.40 4.65
C LEU A 177 7.43 0.13 5.43
N GLU A 178 8.71 -0.19 5.54
CA GLU A 178 9.20 -1.31 6.36
C GLU A 178 8.99 -1.08 7.87
N LEU A 179 9.03 0.16 8.33
CA LEU A 179 8.88 0.54 9.74
C LEU A 179 7.44 0.77 10.17
N ASP A 180 6.52 0.87 9.24
CA ASP A 180 5.11 1.13 9.49
C ASP A 180 4.29 -0.07 8.99
N TYR A 181 3.00 0.05 8.96
CA TYR A 181 2.07 -0.96 8.46
C TYR A 181 1.49 -0.55 7.11
N LEU A 182 1.03 -1.53 6.34
CA LEU A 182 0.25 -1.32 5.12
C LEU A 182 -1.21 -1.78 5.35
N GLY A 183 -2.17 -1.11 4.71
CA GLY A 183 -3.59 -1.45 4.83
C GLY A 183 -4.24 -0.98 6.13
N GLY A 184 -5.29 -1.68 6.53
CA GLY A 184 -6.10 -1.34 7.71
C GLY A 184 -5.60 -1.99 8.99
N SER A 185 -6.03 -1.45 10.14
CA SER A 185 -5.83 -2.06 11.47
C SER A 185 -4.37 -2.26 11.93
N GLY A 186 -3.42 -1.47 11.41
CA GLY A 186 -1.99 -1.62 11.69
C GLY A 186 -1.63 -1.62 13.17
N SER A 187 -2.25 -0.77 14.00
CA SER A 187 -2.01 -0.75 15.45
C SER A 187 -2.50 -2.01 16.19
N ARG A 188 -3.14 -2.94 15.48
CA ARG A 188 -3.67 -4.21 16.01
C ARG A 188 -2.96 -5.44 15.43
N GLY A 189 -1.75 -5.25 14.90
CA GLY A 189 -0.91 -6.31 14.37
C GLY A 189 -1.32 -6.77 12.96
N TYR A 190 -1.63 -5.82 12.08
CA TYR A 190 -1.86 -6.03 10.65
C TYR A 190 -0.83 -5.25 9.83
N GLY A 191 -0.44 -5.77 8.65
CA GLY A 191 0.37 -5.10 7.64
C GLY A 191 1.85 -5.34 7.70
#